data_87ed093d3488055294be9fea9a00fd83
#
_entry.id   87ed093d3488055294be9fea9a00fd83
#
_cell.length_a   1.000
_cell.length_b   1.000
_cell.length_c   1.000
_cell.angle_alpha   90.00
_cell.angle_beta   90.00
_cell.angle_gamma   90.00
#
_symmetry.space_group_name_H-M   'P 1'
#
loop_
_entity.id
_entity.type
_entity.pdbx_description
1 polymer ?
#
loop_
_entity_poly.entity_id
_entity_poly.type
_entity_poly.pdbx_seq_one_letter_code
_entity_poly.pdbx_strand_id
1 'polypeptide(L)'
;MITLLDPAGYRRTPWKNGGGTTVDIAFSGESWRLGRTPIVQPGPFSDYTGYDRVQALVAGSGLVLETPQGEIDVRQPFHPVRFAGETPIVSRLEAGPVEVVNLIGARAEVSIDMAVLDEGHTLNLQPGIHIAYNPRGEAVVAVQGEERLLGPDYALRLTLTGPLRLTGIKGCLLVASII
;
A
#
# COMPACT_ATOMS: atom_id res chain seq x y z
N MET A 1 -8.65 12.75 13.42
CA MET A 1 -9.75 11.76 13.33
C MET A 1 -9.16 10.40 13.04
N ILE A 2 -9.57 9.37 13.77
CA ILE A 2 -9.10 7.98 13.59
C ILE A 2 -10.34 7.13 13.28
N THR A 3 -10.29 6.38 12.16
CA THR A 3 -11.42 5.57 11.69
C THR A 3 -10.92 4.16 11.35
N LEU A 4 -11.60 3.14 11.88
CA LEU A 4 -11.37 1.75 11.49
C LEU A 4 -12.01 1.50 10.12
N LEU A 5 -11.26 0.95 9.20
CA LEU A 5 -11.72 0.52 7.88
C LEU A 5 -11.91 -1.00 7.90
N ASP A 6 -13.15 -1.43 7.73
CA ASP A 6 -13.53 -2.84 7.65
C ASP A 6 -13.40 -3.34 6.21
N PRO A 7 -12.73 -4.47 5.96
CA PRO A 7 -12.59 -5.03 4.61
C PRO A 7 -13.93 -5.34 3.92
N ALA A 8 -15.02 -5.56 4.66
CA ALA A 8 -16.35 -5.70 4.08
C ALA A 8 -16.85 -4.45 3.34
N GLY A 9 -16.32 -3.27 3.70
CA GLY A 9 -16.63 -1.99 3.05
C GLY A 9 -15.71 -1.62 1.88
N TYR A 10 -14.71 -2.44 1.54
CA TYR A 10 -13.77 -2.12 0.47
C TYR A 10 -14.43 -2.24 -0.90
N ARG A 11 -14.05 -1.31 -1.80
CA ARG A 11 -14.50 -1.34 -3.18
C ARG A 11 -13.68 -2.33 -4.00
N ARG A 12 -14.35 -3.15 -4.81
CA ARG A 12 -13.70 -4.05 -5.77
C ARG A 12 -13.79 -3.45 -7.16
N THR A 13 -12.63 -3.18 -7.76
CA THR A 13 -12.52 -2.55 -9.07
C THR A 13 -11.93 -3.55 -10.08
N PRO A 14 -12.72 -4.07 -11.02
CA PRO A 14 -12.21 -4.92 -12.10
C PRO A 14 -11.22 -4.15 -12.98
N TRP A 15 -10.18 -4.83 -13.44
CA TRP A 15 -9.24 -4.23 -14.39
C TRP A 15 -9.88 -4.08 -15.76
N LYS A 16 -9.50 -3.01 -16.46
CA LYS A 16 -10.01 -2.72 -17.81
C LYS A 16 -9.75 -3.85 -18.80
N ASN A 17 -8.65 -4.61 -18.63
CA ASN A 17 -8.28 -5.74 -19.49
C ASN A 17 -8.93 -7.08 -19.08
N GLY A 18 -9.76 -7.11 -18.04
CA GLY A 18 -10.41 -8.33 -17.54
C GLY A 18 -9.48 -9.32 -16.81
N GLY A 19 -8.20 -8.96 -16.61
CA GLY A 19 -7.18 -9.85 -16.05
C GLY A 19 -7.17 -9.98 -14.53
N GLY A 20 -8.01 -9.23 -13.81
CA GLY A 20 -8.03 -9.25 -12.35
C GLY A 20 -8.90 -8.18 -11.72
N THR A 21 -8.87 -8.11 -10.39
CA THR A 21 -9.62 -7.15 -9.59
C THR A 21 -8.70 -6.58 -8.51
N THR A 22 -8.68 -5.25 -8.39
CA THR A 22 -8.06 -4.56 -7.26
C THR A 22 -9.09 -4.36 -6.15
N VAL A 23 -8.68 -4.60 -4.91
CA VAL A 23 -9.45 -4.23 -3.72
C VAL A 23 -8.97 -2.86 -3.26
N ASP A 24 -9.80 -1.84 -3.43
CA ASP A 24 -9.49 -0.48 -2.99
C ASP A 24 -9.76 -0.37 -1.48
N ILE A 25 -8.70 -0.20 -0.70
CA ILE A 25 -8.72 -0.06 0.76
C ILE A 25 -9.17 1.35 1.13
N ALA A 26 -8.59 2.35 0.49
CA ALA A 26 -8.91 3.76 0.68
C ALA A 26 -8.55 4.56 -0.58
N PHE A 27 -9.30 5.61 -0.85
CA PHE A 27 -9.07 6.49 -2.00
C PHE A 27 -9.74 7.86 -1.80
N SER A 28 -9.36 8.82 -2.62
CA SER A 28 -10.01 10.13 -2.73
C SER A 28 -10.08 10.56 -4.19
N GLY A 29 -11.24 10.34 -4.82
CA GLY A 29 -11.44 10.62 -6.24
C GLY A 29 -10.35 9.99 -7.10
N GLU A 30 -9.71 10.82 -7.92
CA GLU A 30 -8.55 10.46 -8.74
C GLU A 30 -7.22 10.96 -8.12
N SER A 31 -7.30 11.68 -6.99
CA SER A 31 -6.13 12.26 -6.33
C SER A 31 -5.18 11.18 -5.81
N TRP A 32 -5.70 10.17 -5.14
CA TRP A 32 -4.90 9.04 -4.65
C TRP A 32 -5.74 7.79 -4.39
N ARG A 33 -5.08 6.64 -4.42
CA ARG A 33 -5.67 5.34 -4.16
C ARG A 33 -4.66 4.39 -3.51
N LEU A 34 -5.08 3.72 -2.43
CA LEU A 34 -4.41 2.58 -1.83
C LEU A 34 -5.21 1.32 -2.12
N GLY A 35 -4.61 0.33 -2.76
CA GLY A 35 -5.30 -0.91 -3.10
C GLY A 35 -4.43 -2.15 -2.92
N ARG A 36 -5.07 -3.30 -2.71
CA ARG A 36 -4.46 -4.63 -2.75
C ARG A 36 -4.79 -5.30 -4.08
N THR A 37 -3.76 -5.77 -4.76
CA THR A 37 -3.84 -6.21 -6.15
C THR A 37 -3.18 -7.57 -6.31
N PRO A 38 -3.90 -8.63 -6.75
CA PRO A 38 -3.29 -9.87 -7.15
C PRO A 38 -2.63 -9.71 -8.53
N ILE A 39 -1.42 -10.24 -8.69
CA ILE A 39 -0.74 -10.37 -9.99
C ILE A 39 -0.57 -11.87 -10.24
N VAL A 40 -1.39 -12.41 -11.13
CA VAL A 40 -1.48 -13.86 -11.35
C VAL A 40 -0.66 -14.35 -12.54
N GLN A 41 -0.23 -13.44 -13.39
CA GLN A 41 0.61 -13.71 -14.56
C GLN A 41 1.53 -12.52 -14.86
N PRO A 42 2.69 -12.75 -15.48
CA PRO A 42 3.56 -11.67 -15.93
C PRO A 42 2.87 -10.82 -16.99
N GLY A 43 3.26 -9.56 -17.09
CA GLY A 43 2.72 -8.66 -18.11
C GLY A 43 2.97 -7.20 -17.85
N PRO A 44 2.51 -6.33 -18.77
CA PRO A 44 2.70 -4.91 -18.67
C PRO A 44 1.83 -4.29 -17.56
N PHE A 45 2.39 -3.29 -16.88
CA PHE A 45 1.63 -2.43 -15.97
C PHE A 45 0.88 -1.34 -16.75
N SER A 46 -0.26 -0.92 -16.20
CA SER A 46 -1.00 0.23 -16.74
C SER A 46 -0.17 1.51 -16.62
N ASP A 47 -0.30 2.37 -17.64
CA ASP A 47 0.27 3.71 -17.63
C ASP A 47 -0.54 4.62 -16.70
N TYR A 48 0.15 5.24 -15.75
CA TYR A 48 -0.37 6.26 -14.84
C TYR A 48 0.46 7.55 -14.96
N THR A 49 0.54 8.09 -16.18
CA THR A 49 1.23 9.36 -16.43
C THR A 49 0.74 10.46 -15.49
N GLY A 50 1.67 11.15 -14.82
CA GLY A 50 1.38 12.21 -13.85
C GLY A 50 1.17 11.74 -12.42
N TYR A 51 1.28 10.43 -12.18
CA TYR A 51 1.16 9.84 -10.84
C TYR A 51 2.49 9.29 -10.35
N ASP A 52 2.70 9.32 -9.04
CA ASP A 52 3.71 8.53 -8.36
C ASP A 52 3.10 7.23 -7.84
N ARG A 53 3.92 6.18 -7.76
CA ARG A 53 3.49 4.87 -7.25
C ARG A 53 4.47 4.36 -6.21
N VAL A 54 3.93 3.77 -5.14
CA VAL A 54 4.70 3.00 -4.15
C VAL A 54 4.05 1.64 -4.01
N GLN A 55 4.85 0.58 -4.11
CA GLN A 55 4.35 -0.79 -4.13
C GLN A 55 5.13 -1.66 -3.15
N ALA A 56 4.44 -2.54 -2.43
CA ALA A 56 5.04 -3.54 -1.55
C ALA A 56 4.43 -4.92 -1.79
N LEU A 57 5.26 -5.95 -1.82
CA LEU A 57 4.83 -7.34 -1.82
C LEU A 57 4.26 -7.70 -0.45
N VAL A 58 3.10 -8.36 -0.42
CA VAL A 58 2.46 -8.83 0.83
C VAL A 58 2.20 -10.33 0.84
N ALA A 59 2.16 -10.98 -0.32
CA ALA A 59 2.01 -12.44 -0.44
C ALA A 59 2.65 -12.98 -1.73
N GLY A 60 3.04 -14.23 -1.71
CA GLY A 60 3.70 -14.91 -2.83
C GLY A 60 5.23 -14.86 -2.77
N SER A 61 5.88 -15.44 -3.79
CA SER A 61 7.34 -15.61 -3.82
C SER A 61 8.10 -14.41 -4.36
N GLY A 62 7.38 -13.36 -4.79
CA GLY A 62 7.98 -12.13 -5.28
C GLY A 62 7.91 -11.92 -6.78
N LEU A 63 8.25 -10.71 -7.18
CA LEU A 63 8.29 -10.30 -8.57
C LEU A 63 9.44 -9.31 -8.81
N VAL A 64 9.78 -9.17 -10.09
CA VAL A 64 10.71 -8.17 -10.59
C VAL A 64 9.96 -7.28 -11.58
N LEU A 65 10.16 -5.98 -11.47
CA LEU A 65 9.63 -5.00 -12.40
C LEU A 65 10.73 -4.62 -13.39
N GLU A 66 10.60 -5.07 -14.63
CA GLU A 66 11.53 -4.75 -15.71
C GLU A 66 11.20 -3.38 -16.30
N THR A 67 12.18 -2.48 -16.31
CA THR A 67 12.05 -1.11 -16.84
C THR A 67 13.16 -0.81 -17.84
N PRO A 68 13.04 0.24 -18.68
CA PRO A 68 14.11 0.67 -19.57
C PRO A 68 15.41 1.07 -18.84
N GLN A 69 15.33 1.43 -17.56
CA GLN A 69 16.48 1.84 -16.74
C GLN A 69 17.07 0.70 -15.92
N GLY A 70 16.49 -0.49 -15.97
CA GLY A 70 16.90 -1.66 -15.21
C GLY A 70 15.75 -2.30 -14.42
N GLU A 71 16.10 -3.25 -13.59
CA GLU A 71 15.13 -4.00 -12.80
C GLU A 71 14.87 -3.34 -11.44
N ILE A 72 13.61 -3.37 -10.99
CA ILE A 72 13.21 -3.03 -9.62
C ILE A 72 12.84 -4.34 -8.92
N ASP A 73 13.54 -4.65 -7.82
CA ASP A 73 13.36 -5.88 -7.06
C ASP A 73 12.20 -5.74 -6.07
N VAL A 74 11.17 -6.58 -6.22
CA VAL A 74 9.99 -6.65 -5.33
C VAL A 74 9.85 -8.08 -4.79
N ARG A 75 10.96 -8.77 -4.57
CA ARG A 75 10.97 -10.13 -4.02
C ARG A 75 10.92 -10.17 -2.50
N GLN A 76 11.38 -9.10 -1.84
CA GLN A 76 11.34 -9.01 -0.38
C GLN A 76 9.97 -8.54 0.09
N PRO A 77 9.21 -9.33 0.89
CA PRO A 77 7.95 -8.89 1.47
C PRO A 77 8.14 -7.68 2.37
N PHE A 78 7.13 -6.81 2.42
CA PHE A 78 7.12 -5.61 3.26
C PHE A 78 8.32 -4.69 3.00
N HIS A 79 8.77 -4.61 1.76
CA HIS A 79 9.81 -3.69 1.33
C HIS A 79 9.26 -2.78 0.22
N PRO A 80 8.74 -1.58 0.57
CA PRO A 80 8.16 -0.68 -0.41
C PRO A 80 9.19 -0.20 -1.44
N VAL A 81 8.79 -0.21 -2.71
CA VAL A 81 9.55 0.36 -3.83
C VAL A 81 8.76 1.49 -4.47
N ARG A 82 9.45 2.52 -4.96
CA ARG A 82 8.85 3.70 -5.58
C ARG A 82 9.23 3.78 -7.06
N PHE A 83 8.27 4.18 -7.89
CA PHE A 83 8.49 4.47 -9.30
C PHE A 83 7.45 5.46 -9.83
N ALA A 84 7.80 6.16 -10.92
CA ALA A 84 6.86 7.04 -11.61
C ALA A 84 5.78 6.22 -12.34
N GLY A 85 4.55 6.70 -12.33
CA GLY A 85 3.42 5.99 -12.94
C GLY A 85 3.52 5.82 -14.44
N GLU A 86 4.24 6.72 -15.13
CA GLU A 86 4.55 6.67 -16.55
C GLU A 86 5.71 5.73 -16.93
N THR A 87 6.44 5.18 -15.96
CA THR A 87 7.53 4.24 -16.25
C THR A 87 6.97 2.99 -16.95
N PRO A 88 7.43 2.65 -18.15
CA PRO A 88 7.05 1.41 -18.81
C PRO A 88 7.56 0.22 -17.99
N ILE A 89 6.66 -0.61 -17.50
CA ILE A 89 7.00 -1.75 -16.65
C ILE A 89 6.38 -3.01 -17.22
N VAL A 90 7.20 -4.08 -17.27
CA VAL A 90 6.72 -5.46 -17.46
C VAL A 90 7.08 -6.24 -16.20
N SER A 91 6.09 -6.86 -15.58
CA SER A 91 6.33 -7.68 -14.40
C SER A 91 6.76 -9.09 -14.78
N ARG A 92 7.72 -9.64 -14.03
CA ARG A 92 8.14 -11.05 -14.07
C ARG A 92 7.92 -11.65 -12.68
N LEU A 93 7.20 -12.77 -12.61
CA LEU A 93 6.94 -13.47 -11.35
C LEU A 93 8.05 -14.49 -11.09
N GLU A 94 8.51 -14.58 -9.83
CA GLU A 94 9.55 -15.55 -9.45
C GLU A 94 9.00 -16.98 -9.38
N ALA A 95 7.85 -17.17 -8.71
CA ALA A 95 7.22 -18.47 -8.62
C ALA A 95 5.73 -18.33 -8.30
N GLY A 96 4.91 -18.31 -9.33
CA GLY A 96 3.45 -18.23 -9.21
C GLY A 96 2.91 -16.85 -8.83
N PRO A 97 1.60 -16.78 -8.52
CA PRO A 97 0.92 -15.53 -8.22
C PRO A 97 1.47 -14.83 -6.98
N VAL A 98 1.38 -13.49 -6.99
CA VAL A 98 1.71 -12.63 -5.86
C VAL A 98 0.55 -11.71 -5.55
N GLU A 99 0.56 -11.11 -4.36
CA GLU A 99 -0.28 -9.97 -4.04
C GLU A 99 0.58 -8.80 -3.60
N VAL A 100 0.26 -7.63 -4.09
CA VAL A 100 0.93 -6.37 -3.77
C VAL A 100 -0.05 -5.35 -3.21
N VAL A 101 0.44 -4.50 -2.32
CA VAL A 101 -0.24 -3.27 -1.92
C VAL A 101 0.37 -2.12 -2.71
N ASN A 102 -0.48 -1.34 -3.35
CA ASN A 102 -0.10 -0.30 -4.30
C ASN A 102 -0.72 1.03 -3.88
N LEU A 103 0.09 2.02 -3.62
CA LEU A 103 -0.31 3.40 -3.37
C LEU A 103 0.00 4.20 -4.63
N ILE A 104 -1.01 4.89 -5.16
CA ILE A 104 -0.93 5.72 -6.36
C ILE A 104 -1.41 7.12 -5.97
N GLY A 105 -0.66 8.16 -6.30
CA GLY A 105 -1.02 9.55 -6.01
C GLY A 105 -0.71 10.49 -7.16
N ALA A 106 -1.66 11.38 -7.48
CA ALA A 106 -1.48 12.42 -8.48
C ALA A 106 -0.39 13.39 -8.01
N ARG A 107 0.72 13.44 -8.71
CA ARG A 107 1.94 14.19 -8.33
C ARG A 107 1.71 15.68 -8.17
N ALA A 108 0.74 16.22 -8.90
CA ALA A 108 0.36 17.64 -8.82
C ALA A 108 -0.50 17.99 -7.59
N GLU A 109 -1.06 16.99 -6.91
CA GLU A 109 -2.02 17.19 -5.82
C GLU A 109 -1.52 16.70 -4.47
N VAL A 110 -0.77 15.58 -4.45
CA VAL A 110 -0.34 14.94 -3.22
C VAL A 110 1.10 14.41 -3.34
N SER A 111 1.78 14.38 -2.22
CA SER A 111 3.00 13.60 -2.03
C SER A 111 2.65 12.31 -1.30
N ILE A 112 3.14 11.19 -1.79
CA ILE A 112 2.84 9.88 -1.21
C ILE A 112 4.10 9.18 -0.72
N ASP A 113 3.95 8.37 0.33
CA ASP A 113 5.00 7.48 0.82
C ASP A 113 4.39 6.24 1.49
N MET A 114 5.19 5.20 1.66
CA MET A 114 4.78 3.98 2.37
C MET A 114 5.93 3.51 3.26
N ALA A 115 5.66 3.37 4.54
CA ALA A 115 6.59 2.83 5.52
C ALA A 115 6.09 1.50 6.07
N VAL A 116 7.00 0.72 6.62
CA VAL A 116 6.70 -0.49 7.38
C VAL A 116 6.70 -0.17 8.87
N LEU A 117 5.68 -0.64 9.58
CA LEU A 117 5.60 -0.53 11.03
C LEU A 117 5.64 -1.92 11.63
N ASP A 118 6.83 -2.31 12.08
CA ASP A 118 7.07 -3.57 12.78
C ASP A 118 6.84 -3.43 14.29
N GLU A 119 6.74 -4.57 14.96
CA GLU A 119 6.69 -4.65 16.42
C GLU A 119 7.88 -3.92 17.07
N GLY A 120 7.59 -3.12 18.08
CA GLY A 120 8.56 -2.31 18.81
C GLY A 120 9.01 -1.02 18.11
N HIS A 121 8.62 -0.79 16.86
CA HIS A 121 8.96 0.43 16.12
C HIS A 121 7.90 1.52 16.27
N THR A 122 8.30 2.77 16.08
CA THR A 122 7.42 3.94 16.14
C THR A 122 7.63 4.82 14.91
N LEU A 123 6.54 5.16 14.25
CA LEU A 123 6.50 6.17 13.20
C LEU A 123 6.00 7.51 13.77
N ASN A 124 6.68 8.59 13.41
CA ASN A 124 6.26 9.97 13.71
C ASN A 124 5.55 10.54 12.48
N LEU A 125 4.23 10.44 12.47
CA LEU A 125 3.39 10.87 11.35
C LEU A 125 3.21 12.38 11.39
N GLN A 126 3.32 13.03 10.23
CA GLN A 126 3.08 14.46 10.07
C GLN A 126 1.59 14.73 9.78
N PRO A 127 1.12 16.01 9.78
CA PRO A 127 -0.22 16.32 9.31
C PRO A 127 -0.48 15.75 7.91
N GLY A 128 -1.67 15.18 7.68
CA GLY A 128 -2.03 14.52 6.43
C GLY A 128 -2.98 13.35 6.64
N ILE A 129 -3.10 12.51 5.63
CA ILE A 129 -3.88 11.26 5.68
C ILE A 129 -2.90 10.09 5.73
N HIS A 130 -3.09 9.20 6.70
CA HIS A 130 -2.30 7.98 6.81
C HIS A 130 -3.23 6.77 6.92
N ILE A 131 -2.87 5.69 6.24
CA ILE A 131 -3.59 4.42 6.27
C ILE A 131 -2.64 3.35 6.79
N ALA A 132 -2.83 2.93 8.05
CA ALA A 132 -2.10 1.79 8.62
C ALA A 132 -2.88 0.51 8.30
N TYR A 133 -2.41 -0.24 7.31
CA TYR A 133 -3.07 -1.42 6.78
C TYR A 133 -2.38 -2.70 7.24
N ASN A 134 -3.19 -3.66 7.73
CA ASN A 134 -2.74 -4.98 8.11
C ASN A 134 -3.02 -6.01 7.00
N PRO A 135 -2.03 -6.42 6.19
CA PRO A 135 -2.26 -7.32 5.07
C PRO A 135 -2.46 -8.78 5.48
N ARG A 136 -2.09 -9.19 6.71
CA ARG A 136 -2.19 -10.60 7.15
C ARG A 136 -2.10 -10.76 8.66
N GLY A 137 -2.74 -11.81 9.16
CA GLY A 137 -2.67 -12.16 10.59
C GLY A 137 -3.33 -11.11 11.48
N GLU A 138 -2.92 -11.07 12.73
CA GLU A 138 -3.31 -10.04 13.70
C GLU A 138 -2.19 -9.02 13.87
N ALA A 139 -2.57 -7.75 13.96
CA ALA A 139 -1.66 -6.69 14.35
C ALA A 139 -2.27 -5.84 15.46
N VAL A 140 -1.42 -5.29 16.32
CA VAL A 140 -1.81 -4.34 17.37
C VAL A 140 -0.95 -3.09 17.24
N VAL A 141 -1.58 -1.94 17.24
CA VAL A 141 -0.90 -0.64 17.21
C VAL A 141 -1.35 0.22 18.38
N ALA A 142 -0.43 0.98 18.93
CA ALA A 142 -0.72 2.01 19.92
C ALA A 142 -0.80 3.38 19.24
N VAL A 143 -1.90 4.07 19.46
CA VAL A 143 -2.18 5.41 18.95
C VAL A 143 -2.86 6.25 20.03
N GLN A 144 -2.30 7.42 20.34
CA GLN A 144 -2.79 8.31 21.40
C GLN A 144 -2.94 7.63 22.78
N GLY A 145 -2.05 6.67 23.09
CA GLY A 145 -2.08 5.93 24.36
C GLY A 145 -3.08 4.78 24.42
N GLU A 146 -3.80 4.50 23.32
CA GLU A 146 -4.74 3.39 23.24
C GLU A 146 -4.25 2.35 22.24
N GLU A 147 -4.41 1.07 22.59
CA GLU A 147 -4.15 -0.04 21.70
C GLU A 147 -5.33 -0.34 20.78
N ARG A 148 -5.05 -0.60 19.53
CA ARG A 148 -6.02 -0.99 18.49
C ARG A 148 -5.64 -2.31 17.89
N LEU A 149 -6.53 -3.28 17.99
CA LEU A 149 -6.40 -4.58 17.31
C LEU A 149 -6.89 -4.48 15.87
N LEU A 150 -6.09 -4.94 14.94
CA LEU A 150 -6.42 -5.02 13.52
C LEU A 150 -6.37 -6.48 13.07
N GLY A 151 -7.51 -7.03 12.68
CA GLY A 151 -7.58 -8.32 11.99
C GLY A 151 -6.98 -8.25 10.57
N PRO A 152 -6.91 -9.39 9.88
CA PRO A 152 -6.43 -9.43 8.49
C PRO A 152 -7.27 -8.52 7.60
N ASP A 153 -6.60 -7.76 6.73
CA ASP A 153 -7.17 -6.78 5.81
C ASP A 153 -7.82 -5.53 6.45
N TYR A 154 -7.91 -5.44 7.77
CA TYR A 154 -8.33 -4.20 8.42
C TYR A 154 -7.29 -3.10 8.29
N ALA A 155 -7.76 -1.84 8.31
CA ALA A 155 -6.89 -0.68 8.33
C ALA A 155 -7.38 0.39 9.31
N LEU A 156 -6.47 1.23 9.80
CA LEU A 156 -6.79 2.48 10.48
C LEU A 156 -6.50 3.65 9.54
N ARG A 157 -7.52 4.45 9.28
CA ARG A 157 -7.37 5.75 8.64
C ARG A 157 -7.17 6.82 9.69
N LEU A 158 -6.06 7.54 9.59
CA LEU A 158 -5.67 8.63 10.46
C LEU A 158 -5.68 9.93 9.64
N THR A 159 -6.61 10.83 9.92
CA THR A 159 -6.63 12.18 9.32
C THR A 159 -6.13 13.16 10.37
N LEU A 160 -4.92 13.67 10.16
CA LEU A 160 -4.14 14.40 11.15
C LEU A 160 -4.01 15.88 10.80
N THR A 161 -4.24 16.75 11.79
CA THR A 161 -3.96 18.19 11.72
C THR A 161 -2.69 18.59 12.45
N GLY A 162 -2.08 17.66 13.17
CA GLY A 162 -0.83 17.81 13.90
C GLY A 162 -0.06 16.49 13.92
N PRO A 163 1.20 16.50 14.40
CA PRO A 163 2.02 15.30 14.44
C PRO A 163 1.44 14.24 15.40
N LEU A 164 1.64 12.96 15.06
CA LEU A 164 1.15 11.84 15.87
C LEU A 164 2.17 10.69 15.85
N ARG A 165 2.33 10.03 17.00
CA ARG A 165 3.14 8.82 17.12
C ARG A 165 2.26 7.58 16.95
N LEU A 166 2.64 6.69 16.05
CA LEU A 166 2.03 5.38 15.84
C LEU A 166 3.08 4.31 16.15
N THR A 167 2.78 3.45 17.12
CA THR A 167 3.74 2.42 17.58
C THR A 167 3.20 1.02 17.29
N GLY A 168 4.01 0.17 16.67
CA GLY A 168 3.72 -1.24 16.47
C GLY A 168 3.90 -2.02 17.78
N ILE A 169 2.84 -2.70 18.23
CA ILE A 169 2.86 -3.53 19.44
C ILE A 169 2.97 -5.01 19.08
N LYS A 170 2.32 -5.43 17.99
CA LYS A 170 2.34 -6.80 17.48
C LYS A 170 2.14 -6.78 15.96
N GLY A 171 2.82 -7.69 15.27
CA GLY A 171 2.66 -7.86 13.83
C GLY A 171 3.41 -6.82 13.01
N CYS A 172 3.06 -6.74 11.72
CA CYS A 172 3.71 -5.87 10.76
C CYS A 172 2.66 -5.22 9.87
N LEU A 173 2.65 -3.89 9.79
CA LEU A 173 1.72 -3.12 8.99
C LEU A 173 2.44 -2.33 7.90
N LEU A 174 1.71 -2.03 6.84
CA LEU A 174 2.10 -1.02 5.87
C LEU A 174 1.39 0.29 6.21
N VAL A 175 2.14 1.37 6.33
CA VAL A 175 1.60 2.70 6.63
C VAL A 175 1.77 3.59 5.40
N ALA A 176 0.69 3.74 4.65
CA ALA A 176 0.63 4.67 3.51
C ALA A 176 0.39 6.09 4.03
N SER A 177 1.19 7.03 3.57
CA SER A 177 1.11 8.46 3.92
C SER A 177 0.80 9.28 2.68
N ILE A 178 -0.18 10.18 2.78
CA ILE A 178 -0.65 11.09 1.75
C ILE A 178 -0.63 12.50 2.34
N ILE A 179 0.25 13.36 1.84
CA ILE A 179 0.53 14.71 2.33
C ILE A 179 0.23 15.73 1.24
#